data_c647e599814fd111c9239fabfe3352b4
#
_entry.id   c647e599814fd111c9239fabfe3352b4
#
_cell.length_a   1.000
_cell.length_b   1.000
_cell.length_c   1.000
_cell.angle_alpha   90.00
_cell.angle_beta   90.00
_cell.angle_gamma   90.00
#
_symmetry.space_group_name_H-M   'P 1'
#
loop_
_entity.id
_entity.type
_entity.pdbx_description
1 polymer ?
#
loop_
_entity_poly.entity_id
_entity_poly.type
_entity_poly.pdbx_seq_one_letter_code
_entity_poly.pdbx_strand_id
1 'polypeptide(L)'
;MPAGPARRLRLATVWLAGCSGCHMSFLDLDELLFELAAVADVVFSPVASDVKEFPENVDVCLVEGAVANTENLAQARLLRQRSKVVVSFGDCAISGNVPALRNLLSGPEAVLERGYLELADQSAQLPIDYGPNDQDPNGQGPYDQMPLPRLLARVLPLHAVIPVEVYLPGCPPSAPRIQACLEPLLRGELPQLVGTDLLRFG
;
A
#
# COMPACT_ATOMS: atom_id res chain seq x y z
N MET A 1 34.81 15.76 -18.50
CA MET A 1 34.51 14.36 -18.25
C MET A 1 33.09 14.13 -18.71
N PRO A 2 32.79 13.13 -19.56
CA PRO A 2 31.40 12.80 -19.87
C PRO A 2 30.71 12.37 -18.57
N ALA A 3 29.54 12.96 -18.27
CA ALA A 3 28.70 12.52 -17.18
C ALA A 3 28.39 11.04 -17.41
N GLY A 4 28.67 10.19 -16.42
CA GLY A 4 28.29 8.78 -16.46
C GLY A 4 26.76 8.67 -16.67
N PRO A 5 26.24 7.50 -17.12
CA PRO A 5 24.82 7.34 -17.34
C PRO A 5 24.07 7.73 -16.08
N ALA A 6 23.10 8.66 -16.22
CA ALA A 6 22.28 9.11 -15.10
C ALA A 6 21.65 7.86 -14.44
N ARG A 7 21.80 7.76 -13.12
CA ARG A 7 21.23 6.64 -12.34
C ARG A 7 19.72 6.63 -12.58
N ARG A 8 19.20 5.48 -13.03
CA ARG A 8 17.76 5.29 -13.17
C ARG A 8 17.06 5.34 -11.81
N LEU A 9 15.89 5.93 -11.76
CA LEU A 9 15.08 6.01 -10.55
C LEU A 9 14.55 4.60 -10.18
N ARG A 10 14.62 4.24 -8.91
CA ARG A 10 14.10 2.96 -8.40
C ARG A 10 12.69 3.15 -7.86
N LEU A 11 11.71 2.69 -8.64
CA LEU A 11 10.28 2.76 -8.32
C LEU A 11 9.79 1.44 -7.73
N ALA A 12 9.06 1.52 -6.64
CA ALA A 12 8.33 0.40 -6.06
C ALA A 12 6.83 0.71 -5.98
N THR A 13 6.01 -0.32 -6.09
CA THR A 13 4.59 -0.25 -5.76
C THR A 13 4.25 -1.33 -4.73
N VAL A 14 3.39 -1.02 -3.76
CA VAL A 14 3.00 -1.94 -2.69
C VAL A 14 1.48 -1.94 -2.56
N TRP A 15 0.91 -3.13 -2.41
CA TRP A 15 -0.51 -3.32 -2.18
C TRP A 15 -0.75 -3.88 -0.78
N LEU A 16 -1.35 -3.07 0.08
CA LEU A 16 -1.81 -3.43 1.42
C LEU A 16 -3.29 -3.85 1.39
N ALA A 17 -4.09 -3.49 2.40
CA ALA A 17 -5.52 -3.77 2.40
C ALA A 17 -6.26 -2.82 1.45
N GLY A 18 -6.49 -3.27 0.24
CA GLY A 18 -7.19 -2.54 -0.84
C GLY A 18 -7.71 -3.50 -1.89
N CYS A 19 -8.31 -2.96 -2.94
CA CYS A 19 -8.95 -3.74 -4.01
C CYS A 19 -8.07 -3.90 -5.26
N SER A 20 -6.83 -3.41 -5.27
CA SER A 20 -5.92 -3.26 -6.42
C SER A 20 -6.36 -2.25 -7.50
N GLY A 21 -7.44 -1.52 -7.29
CA GLY A 21 -7.96 -0.55 -8.28
C GLY A 21 -6.95 0.54 -8.63
N CYS A 22 -6.14 0.99 -7.65
CA CYS A 22 -5.09 1.98 -7.91
C CYS A 22 -3.96 1.40 -8.78
N HIS A 23 -3.57 0.14 -8.57
CA HIS A 23 -2.62 -0.54 -9.44
C HIS A 23 -3.18 -0.73 -10.86
N MET A 24 -4.47 -1.05 -11.00
CA MET A 24 -5.10 -1.15 -12.31
C MET A 24 -5.12 0.20 -13.03
N SER A 25 -5.47 1.28 -12.31
CA SER A 25 -5.40 2.63 -12.86
C SER A 25 -3.97 3.09 -13.19
N PHE A 26 -2.96 2.56 -12.48
CA PHE A 26 -1.56 2.78 -12.86
C PHE A 26 -1.23 2.14 -14.22
N LEU A 27 -1.81 0.98 -14.53
CA LEU A 27 -1.64 0.35 -15.84
C LEU A 27 -2.35 1.12 -16.96
N ASP A 28 -3.39 1.90 -16.66
CA ASP A 28 -4.09 2.78 -17.61
C ASP A 28 -3.26 4.02 -18.01
N LEU A 29 -2.00 4.13 -17.55
CA LEU A 29 -1.05 5.12 -18.06
C LEU A 29 -0.62 4.85 -19.49
N ASP A 30 -0.93 3.67 -20.05
CA ASP A 30 -0.72 3.27 -21.43
C ASP A 30 0.71 3.57 -21.93
N GLU A 31 0.86 4.41 -22.97
CA GLU A 31 2.17 4.75 -23.56
C GLU A 31 3.13 5.42 -22.55
N LEU A 32 2.62 6.11 -21.54
CA LEU A 32 3.46 6.72 -20.49
C LEU A 32 4.28 5.66 -19.72
N LEU A 33 3.84 4.40 -19.69
CA LEU A 33 4.60 3.31 -19.07
C LEU A 33 5.92 3.06 -19.81
N PHE A 34 5.98 3.28 -21.13
CA PHE A 34 7.23 3.18 -21.89
C PHE A 34 8.18 4.34 -21.57
N GLU A 35 7.64 5.55 -21.40
CA GLU A 35 8.43 6.70 -20.97
C GLU A 35 8.95 6.50 -19.55
N LEU A 36 8.11 5.99 -18.65
CA LEU A 36 8.50 5.61 -17.29
C LEU A 36 9.62 4.55 -17.32
N ALA A 37 9.47 3.51 -18.14
CA ALA A 37 10.48 2.46 -18.28
C ALA A 37 11.79 2.96 -18.88
N ALA A 38 11.82 4.09 -19.57
CA ALA A 38 13.06 4.70 -20.07
C ALA A 38 13.89 5.37 -18.95
N VAL A 39 13.26 5.86 -17.88
CA VAL A 39 13.91 6.67 -16.81
C VAL A 39 13.92 6.00 -15.44
N ALA A 40 13.07 5.00 -15.22
CA ALA A 40 12.93 4.31 -13.95
C ALA A 40 12.99 2.79 -14.10
N ASP A 41 13.39 2.10 -13.04
CA ASP A 41 13.32 0.65 -12.88
C ASP A 41 12.24 0.32 -11.85
N VAL A 42 11.24 -0.47 -12.23
CA VAL A 42 10.27 -1.02 -11.28
C VAL A 42 10.95 -2.16 -10.54
N VAL A 43 11.44 -1.85 -9.33
CA VAL A 43 12.25 -2.77 -8.52
C VAL A 43 11.43 -3.68 -7.62
N PHE A 44 10.17 -3.33 -7.40
CA PHE A 44 9.20 -4.14 -6.65
C PHE A 44 7.78 -3.73 -7.06
N SER A 45 6.95 -4.70 -7.36
CA SER A 45 5.51 -4.48 -7.63
C SER A 45 4.75 -5.79 -7.51
N PRO A 46 3.58 -5.82 -6.88
CA PRO A 46 2.76 -7.03 -6.79
C PRO A 46 2.16 -7.45 -8.14
N VAL A 47 2.13 -6.54 -9.13
CA VAL A 47 1.51 -6.78 -10.45
C VAL A 47 2.51 -6.81 -11.61
N ALA A 48 3.74 -6.31 -11.42
CA ALA A 48 4.72 -6.16 -12.50
C ALA A 48 6.11 -6.73 -12.17
N SER A 49 6.29 -7.43 -11.04
CA SER A 49 7.58 -7.97 -10.61
C SER A 49 7.42 -9.29 -9.85
N ASP A 50 8.34 -10.22 -10.06
CA ASP A 50 8.43 -11.48 -9.32
C ASP A 50 9.26 -11.39 -8.03
N VAL A 51 9.79 -10.21 -7.72
CA VAL A 51 10.59 -9.95 -6.51
C VAL A 51 9.71 -10.13 -5.28
N LYS A 52 10.14 -10.99 -4.34
CA LYS A 52 9.37 -11.33 -3.12
C LYS A 52 9.75 -10.49 -1.92
N GLU A 53 11.00 -10.01 -1.86
CA GLU A 53 11.48 -9.19 -0.76
C GLU A 53 11.56 -7.73 -1.17
N PHE A 54 11.04 -6.83 -0.32
CA PHE A 54 11.08 -5.40 -0.59
C PHE A 54 12.55 -4.93 -0.58
N PRO A 55 13.04 -4.33 -1.70
CA PRO A 55 14.45 -4.00 -1.87
C PRO A 55 14.88 -2.77 -1.07
N GLU A 56 16.19 -2.66 -0.84
CA GLU A 56 16.82 -1.46 -0.29
C GLU A 56 16.92 -0.32 -1.32
N ASN A 57 17.07 0.92 -0.83
CA ASN A 57 17.36 2.11 -1.65
C ASN A 57 16.31 2.37 -2.74
N VAL A 58 15.03 2.24 -2.41
CA VAL A 58 13.92 2.66 -3.25
C VAL A 58 13.84 4.19 -3.26
N ASP A 59 13.76 4.81 -4.43
CA ASP A 59 13.64 6.25 -4.55
C ASP A 59 12.20 6.72 -4.31
N VAL A 60 11.22 6.04 -4.93
CA VAL A 60 9.79 6.33 -4.79
C VAL A 60 9.02 5.03 -4.58
N CYS A 61 8.15 5.01 -3.58
CA CYS A 61 7.25 3.91 -3.29
C CYS A 61 5.78 4.38 -3.32
N LEU A 62 4.99 3.85 -4.25
CA LEU A 62 3.54 4.05 -4.30
C LEU A 62 2.88 2.98 -3.43
N VAL A 63 2.14 3.38 -2.40
CA VAL A 63 1.50 2.44 -1.47
C VAL A 63 -0.01 2.53 -1.59
N GLU A 64 -0.62 1.49 -2.16
CA GLU A 64 -2.07 1.31 -2.22
C GLU A 64 -2.57 0.56 -0.99
N GLY A 65 -3.76 0.93 -0.53
CA GLY A 65 -4.46 0.21 0.53
C GLY A 65 -4.17 0.72 1.94
N ALA A 66 -5.04 0.31 2.86
CA ALA A 66 -4.96 0.66 4.27
C ALA A 66 -4.12 -0.36 5.06
N VAL A 67 -3.76 -0.03 6.29
CA VAL A 67 -3.09 -0.95 7.21
C VAL A 67 -4.15 -1.65 8.06
N ALA A 68 -4.46 -2.92 7.74
CA ALA A 68 -5.57 -3.65 8.31
C ALA A 68 -5.17 -4.86 9.15
N ASN A 69 -3.96 -5.38 8.97
CA ASN A 69 -3.43 -6.54 9.68
C ASN A 69 -1.95 -6.36 10.04
N THR A 70 -1.40 -7.33 10.75
CA THR A 70 -0.01 -7.30 11.23
C THR A 70 1.01 -7.34 10.10
N GLU A 71 0.72 -8.05 9.00
CA GLU A 71 1.59 -8.09 7.82
C GLU A 71 1.64 -6.72 7.12
N ASN A 72 0.46 -6.08 6.93
CA ASN A 72 0.41 -4.72 6.38
C ASN A 72 1.22 -3.74 7.23
N LEU A 73 1.14 -3.87 8.56
CA LEU A 73 1.88 -3.02 9.50
C LEU A 73 3.40 -3.20 9.36
N ALA A 74 3.86 -4.45 9.27
CA ALA A 74 5.26 -4.75 9.07
C ALA A 74 5.76 -4.27 7.71
N GLN A 75 5.00 -4.54 6.66
CA GLN A 75 5.32 -4.10 5.30
C GLN A 75 5.40 -2.57 5.22
N ALA A 76 4.45 -1.85 5.84
CA ALA A 76 4.47 -0.39 5.89
C ALA A 76 5.74 0.14 6.58
N ARG A 77 6.14 -0.44 7.70
CA ARG A 77 7.36 -0.07 8.42
C ARG A 77 8.62 -0.36 7.61
N LEU A 78 8.68 -1.53 6.98
CA LEU A 78 9.81 -1.95 6.15
C LEU A 78 9.99 -1.04 4.94
N LEU A 79 8.92 -0.80 4.16
CA LEU A 79 8.99 0.08 2.99
C LEU A 79 9.40 1.50 3.36
N ARG A 80 8.96 2.03 4.54
CA ARG A 80 9.38 3.35 5.00
C ARG A 80 10.88 3.43 5.27
N GLN A 81 11.46 2.39 5.87
CA GLN A 81 12.90 2.36 6.15
C GLN A 81 13.74 2.31 4.88
N ARG A 82 13.20 1.72 3.80
CA ARG A 82 13.92 1.43 2.56
C ARG A 82 13.61 2.37 1.41
N SER A 83 12.66 3.33 1.61
CA SER A 83 12.23 4.28 0.59
C SER A 83 12.54 5.71 0.97
N LYS A 84 12.95 6.53 0.00
CA LYS A 84 13.18 7.97 0.20
C LYS A 84 11.86 8.75 0.24
N VAL A 85 10.99 8.50 -0.75
CA VAL A 85 9.68 9.13 -0.88
C VAL A 85 8.61 8.05 -0.84
N VAL A 86 7.62 8.23 0.02
CA VAL A 86 6.43 7.38 0.11
C VAL A 86 5.21 8.18 -0.34
N VAL A 87 4.48 7.62 -1.28
CA VAL A 87 3.22 8.17 -1.79
C VAL A 87 2.06 7.33 -1.25
N SER A 88 1.16 7.96 -0.52
CA SER A 88 -0.13 7.37 -0.14
C SER A 88 -1.03 7.37 -1.37
N PHE A 89 -1.22 6.20 -2.00
CA PHE A 89 -1.78 6.02 -3.32
C PHE A 89 -3.22 5.53 -3.24
N GLY A 90 -4.16 6.44 -3.51
CA GLY A 90 -5.59 6.20 -3.45
C GLY A 90 -6.21 6.35 -2.06
N ASP A 91 -7.53 6.44 -2.04
CA ASP A 91 -8.31 6.80 -0.85
C ASP A 91 -8.18 5.79 0.29
N CYS A 92 -7.96 4.50 -0.01
CA CYS A 92 -7.74 3.49 1.04
C CYS A 92 -6.46 3.76 1.84
N ALA A 93 -5.39 4.15 1.17
CA ALA A 93 -4.13 4.50 1.84
C ALA A 93 -4.23 5.81 2.61
N ILE A 94 -5.04 6.78 2.13
CA ILE A 94 -5.16 8.12 2.72
C ILE A 94 -6.11 8.15 3.92
N SER A 95 -7.27 7.48 3.82
CA SER A 95 -8.35 7.58 4.82
C SER A 95 -8.79 6.25 5.41
N GLY A 96 -8.29 5.13 4.87
CA GLY A 96 -8.75 3.79 5.17
C GLY A 96 -9.93 3.34 4.32
N ASN A 97 -10.74 4.27 3.80
CA ASN A 97 -11.88 4.07 2.88
C ASN A 97 -12.68 2.77 3.16
N VAL A 98 -12.93 1.93 2.14
CA VAL A 98 -13.72 0.68 2.29
C VAL A 98 -13.16 -0.27 3.35
N PRO A 99 -11.86 -0.58 3.42
CA PRO A 99 -11.32 -1.40 4.51
C PRO A 99 -11.65 -0.87 5.91
N ALA A 100 -11.72 0.44 6.09
CA ALA A 100 -12.02 1.07 7.39
C ALA A 100 -13.51 1.00 7.78
N LEU A 101 -14.42 0.55 6.91
CA LEU A 101 -15.83 0.36 7.26
C LEU A 101 -16.00 -0.61 8.43
N ARG A 102 -15.12 -1.61 8.57
CA ARG A 102 -15.16 -2.51 9.72
C ARG A 102 -14.86 -1.82 11.06
N ASN A 103 -14.27 -0.63 11.05
CA ASN A 103 -14.04 0.15 12.27
C ASN A 103 -15.34 0.63 12.96
N LEU A 104 -16.47 0.51 12.26
CA LEU A 104 -17.82 0.74 12.83
C LEU A 104 -18.33 -0.44 13.65
N LEU A 105 -17.67 -1.60 13.54
CA LEU A 105 -18.00 -2.81 14.31
C LEU A 105 -17.21 -2.83 15.63
N SER A 106 -17.57 -3.77 16.51
CA SER A 106 -16.97 -3.92 17.84
C SER A 106 -15.54 -4.47 17.86
N GLY A 107 -14.95 -4.70 16.70
CA GLY A 107 -13.58 -5.21 16.57
C GLY A 107 -13.44 -6.23 15.43
N PRO A 108 -12.24 -6.81 15.26
CA PRO A 108 -11.99 -7.82 14.24
C PRO A 108 -12.73 -9.13 14.47
N GLU A 109 -13.05 -9.45 15.73
CA GLU A 109 -13.76 -10.67 16.13
C GLU A 109 -15.13 -10.76 15.47
N ALA A 110 -15.89 -9.66 15.42
CA ALA A 110 -17.19 -9.61 14.76
C ALA A 110 -17.13 -9.94 13.27
N VAL A 111 -16.04 -9.56 12.60
CA VAL A 111 -15.82 -9.88 11.17
C VAL A 111 -15.49 -11.36 10.99
N LEU A 112 -14.64 -11.90 11.86
CA LEU A 112 -14.24 -13.31 11.83
C LEU A 112 -15.40 -14.23 12.16
N GLU A 113 -16.16 -13.93 13.22
CA GLU A 113 -17.34 -14.66 13.64
C GLU A 113 -18.35 -14.73 12.48
N ARG A 114 -18.66 -13.57 11.88
CA ARG A 114 -19.58 -13.53 10.74
C ARG A 114 -19.07 -14.32 9.53
N GLY A 115 -17.80 -14.16 9.16
CA GLY A 115 -17.23 -14.79 7.96
C GLY A 115 -16.98 -16.29 8.10
N TYR A 116 -16.56 -16.74 9.28
CA TYR A 116 -16.10 -18.12 9.48
C TYR A 116 -17.04 -18.99 10.31
N LEU A 117 -17.95 -18.40 11.09
CA LEU A 117 -18.89 -19.13 11.94
C LEU A 117 -20.33 -19.00 11.45
N GLU A 118 -20.84 -17.77 11.29
CA GLU A 118 -22.25 -17.54 10.97
C GLU A 118 -22.59 -17.86 9.50
N LEU A 119 -21.70 -17.49 8.57
CA LEU A 119 -21.94 -17.62 7.11
C LEU A 119 -21.20 -18.80 6.47
N ALA A 120 -20.58 -19.67 7.26
CA ALA A 120 -19.91 -20.85 6.75
C ALA A 120 -20.90 -21.95 6.35
N ASP A 121 -20.78 -22.45 5.13
CA ASP A 121 -21.64 -23.54 4.61
C ASP A 121 -21.31 -24.93 5.20
N GLN A 122 -20.14 -25.06 5.84
CA GLN A 122 -19.65 -26.31 6.46
C GLN A 122 -19.04 -26.04 7.82
N SER A 123 -18.51 -27.08 8.48
CA SER A 123 -17.93 -27.03 9.84
C SER A 123 -17.24 -25.73 10.15
N ALA A 124 -17.97 -24.86 10.84
CA ALA A 124 -17.58 -23.52 11.15
C ALA A 124 -16.41 -23.53 12.15
N GLN A 125 -15.23 -23.11 11.74
CA GLN A 125 -14.05 -22.99 12.60
C GLN A 125 -13.34 -21.68 12.31
N LEU A 126 -12.92 -20.99 13.37
CA LEU A 126 -11.95 -19.91 13.24
C LEU A 126 -10.61 -20.51 12.78
N PRO A 127 -9.84 -19.78 11.95
CA PRO A 127 -8.48 -20.21 11.61
C PRO A 127 -7.66 -20.48 12.88
N ILE A 128 -7.00 -21.64 12.94
CA ILE A 128 -6.36 -22.19 14.16
C ILE A 128 -5.34 -21.21 14.77
N ASP A 129 -4.71 -20.40 13.95
CA ASP A 129 -3.67 -19.47 14.39
C ASP A 129 -4.20 -18.07 14.74
N TYR A 130 -5.52 -17.93 14.79
CA TYR A 130 -6.19 -16.68 15.17
C TYR A 130 -6.41 -16.54 16.69
N GLY A 131 -5.72 -17.36 17.48
CA GLY A 131 -5.77 -17.26 18.94
C GLY A 131 -5.22 -15.92 19.45
N PRO A 132 -5.74 -15.44 20.60
CA PRO A 132 -5.16 -14.27 21.27
C PRO A 132 -3.75 -14.64 21.73
N ASN A 133 -2.74 -14.22 21.03
CA ASN A 133 -1.39 -14.24 21.55
C ASN A 133 -1.16 -12.87 22.19
N ASP A 134 -1.44 -12.78 23.48
CA ASP A 134 -1.36 -11.57 24.31
C ASP A 134 0.08 -10.99 24.42
N GLN A 135 1.05 -11.58 23.71
CA GLN A 135 2.46 -11.25 23.87
C GLN A 135 3.05 -10.33 22.79
N ASP A 136 2.27 -9.92 21.78
CA ASP A 136 2.76 -8.93 20.82
C ASP A 136 1.73 -7.84 20.50
N PRO A 137 1.52 -6.88 21.41
CA PRO A 137 0.63 -5.75 21.15
C PRO A 137 1.12 -4.82 20.03
N ASN A 138 2.38 -5.00 19.56
CA ASN A 138 3.03 -4.16 18.55
C ASN A 138 3.28 -4.88 17.22
N GLY A 139 2.89 -6.15 17.06
CA GLY A 139 3.13 -6.92 15.84
C GLY A 139 4.62 -7.17 15.55
N GLN A 140 5.46 -7.31 16.57
CA GLN A 140 6.92 -7.49 16.43
C GLN A 140 7.37 -8.94 16.61
N GLY A 141 6.44 -9.89 16.75
CA GLY A 141 6.75 -11.31 16.83
C GLY A 141 7.33 -11.86 15.51
N PRO A 142 8.04 -12.98 15.56
CA PRO A 142 8.62 -13.60 14.36
C PRO A 142 7.50 -13.98 13.38
N TYR A 143 7.41 -13.24 12.27
CA TYR A 143 6.39 -13.42 11.22
C TYR A 143 6.43 -14.79 10.56
N ASP A 144 7.59 -15.44 10.55
CA ASP A 144 7.87 -16.74 9.99
C ASP A 144 7.18 -17.92 10.72
N GLN A 145 6.58 -17.67 11.89
CA GLN A 145 5.89 -18.69 12.68
C GLN A 145 4.35 -18.56 12.68
N MET A 146 3.79 -17.54 12.01
CA MET A 146 2.34 -17.35 11.93
C MET A 146 1.84 -17.53 10.50
N PRO A 147 1.09 -18.60 10.18
CA PRO A 147 0.58 -18.84 8.83
C PRO A 147 -0.46 -17.80 8.38
N LEU A 148 -1.10 -17.08 9.30
CA LEU A 148 -2.10 -16.06 8.98
C LEU A 148 -1.85 -14.75 9.73
N PRO A 149 -1.81 -13.59 9.00
CA PRO A 149 -1.69 -12.29 9.62
C PRO A 149 -2.94 -11.96 10.48
N ARG A 150 -2.73 -11.44 11.69
CA ARG A 150 -3.83 -11.02 12.55
C ARG A 150 -4.43 -9.69 12.05
N LEU A 151 -5.76 -9.59 12.13
CA LEU A 151 -6.43 -8.31 11.93
C LEU A 151 -6.07 -7.35 13.08
N LEU A 152 -5.73 -6.11 12.74
CA LEU A 152 -5.59 -5.06 13.75
C LEU A 152 -6.95 -4.73 14.37
N ALA A 153 -6.96 -4.22 15.60
CA ALA A 153 -8.18 -3.76 16.26
C ALA A 153 -8.93 -2.72 15.41
N ARG A 154 -8.21 -1.90 14.67
CA ARG A 154 -8.76 -0.92 13.72
C ARG A 154 -7.93 -0.93 12.43
N VAL A 155 -8.59 -0.66 11.31
CA VAL A 155 -7.93 -0.31 10.06
C VAL A 155 -7.42 1.12 10.15
N LEU A 156 -6.18 1.34 9.79
CA LEU A 156 -5.50 2.63 9.87
C LEU A 156 -5.15 3.14 8.47
N PRO A 157 -5.25 4.44 8.22
CA PRO A 157 -4.63 5.04 7.05
C PRO A 157 -3.11 4.97 7.17
N LEU A 158 -2.41 5.01 6.03
CA LEU A 158 -0.95 4.81 5.97
C LEU A 158 -0.19 5.82 6.84
N HIS A 159 -0.58 7.09 6.80
CA HIS A 159 0.07 8.16 7.55
C HIS A 159 -0.09 8.08 9.08
N ALA A 160 -1.03 7.26 9.57
CA ALA A 160 -1.14 6.98 11.00
C ALA A 160 -0.08 5.98 11.50
N VAL A 161 0.62 5.32 10.57
CA VAL A 161 1.62 4.28 10.86
C VAL A 161 3.03 4.72 10.51
N ILE A 162 3.21 5.41 9.38
CA ILE A 162 4.50 5.86 8.87
C ILE A 162 4.40 7.30 8.32
N PRO A 163 5.51 8.07 8.30
CA PRO A 163 5.58 9.33 7.57
C PRO A 163 5.35 9.12 6.06
N VAL A 164 4.58 10.04 5.45
CA VAL A 164 4.23 10.04 4.03
C VAL A 164 4.50 11.43 3.47
N GLU A 165 5.18 11.51 2.33
CA GLU A 165 5.54 12.78 1.69
C GLU A 165 4.45 13.28 0.74
N VAL A 166 3.73 12.35 0.07
CA VAL A 166 2.76 12.71 -0.98
C VAL A 166 1.44 11.95 -0.78
N TYR A 167 0.33 12.64 -0.96
CA TYR A 167 -1.02 12.09 -0.91
C TYR A 167 -1.66 12.23 -2.28
N LEU A 168 -1.99 11.10 -2.92
CA LEU A 168 -2.64 11.04 -4.23
C LEU A 168 -4.03 10.43 -4.09
N PRO A 169 -5.08 11.27 -3.88
CA PRO A 169 -6.44 10.79 -3.66
C PRO A 169 -7.12 10.30 -4.93
N GLY A 170 -8.13 9.46 -4.76
CA GLY A 170 -8.99 8.89 -5.78
C GLY A 170 -9.33 7.44 -5.46
N CYS A 171 -10.46 6.94 -5.96
CA CYS A 171 -10.90 5.56 -5.76
C CYS A 171 -11.34 4.91 -7.09
N PRO A 172 -10.34 4.62 -7.98
CA PRO A 172 -8.90 4.94 -7.93
C PRO A 172 -8.58 6.36 -8.41
N PRO A 173 -7.34 6.87 -8.18
CA PRO A 173 -6.85 8.05 -8.88
C PRO A 173 -6.81 7.79 -10.39
N SER A 174 -7.27 8.73 -11.19
CA SER A 174 -7.22 8.59 -12.66
C SER A 174 -5.80 8.66 -13.22
N ALA A 175 -5.56 8.09 -14.40
CA ALA A 175 -4.27 8.13 -15.07
C ALA A 175 -3.66 9.54 -15.18
N PRO A 176 -4.39 10.62 -15.53
CA PRO A 176 -3.84 11.98 -15.51
C PRO A 176 -3.39 12.45 -14.13
N ARG A 177 -4.07 12.04 -13.04
CA ARG A 177 -3.64 12.37 -11.67
C ARG A 177 -2.36 11.62 -11.30
N ILE A 178 -2.27 10.36 -11.68
CA ILE A 178 -1.07 9.53 -11.45
C ILE A 178 0.10 10.15 -12.21
N GLN A 179 -0.09 10.53 -13.47
CA GLN A 179 0.91 11.21 -14.28
C GLN A 179 1.39 12.50 -13.63
N ALA A 180 0.48 13.38 -13.21
CA ALA A 180 0.81 14.64 -12.54
C ALA A 180 1.60 14.45 -11.25
N CYS A 181 1.41 13.32 -10.56
CA CYS A 181 2.19 12.95 -9.38
C CYS A 181 3.57 12.40 -9.76
N LEU A 182 3.66 11.53 -10.76
CA LEU A 182 4.90 10.83 -11.12
C LEU A 182 5.90 11.73 -11.82
N GLU A 183 5.49 12.58 -12.75
CA GLU A 183 6.41 13.40 -13.54
C GLU A 183 7.38 14.25 -12.71
N PRO A 184 6.96 14.97 -11.65
CA PRO A 184 7.90 15.65 -10.78
C PRO A 184 8.81 14.69 -10.02
N LEU A 185 8.27 13.57 -9.51
CA LEU A 185 9.04 12.56 -8.77
C LEU A 185 10.15 11.95 -9.63
N LEU A 186 9.91 11.74 -10.91
CA LEU A 186 10.92 11.25 -11.86
C LEU A 186 12.07 12.24 -12.05
N ARG A 187 11.84 13.54 -11.82
CA ARG A 187 12.86 14.57 -11.83
C ARG A 187 13.52 14.78 -10.47
N GLY A 188 13.10 14.02 -9.45
CA GLY A 188 13.58 14.17 -8.06
C GLY A 188 12.95 15.35 -7.31
N GLU A 189 11.80 15.82 -7.77
CA GLU A 189 11.02 16.92 -7.18
C GLU A 189 9.76 16.34 -6.49
N LEU A 190 9.33 16.96 -5.39
CA LEU A 190 8.04 16.62 -4.80
C LEU A 190 6.89 17.25 -5.60
N PRO A 191 5.85 16.51 -5.97
CA PRO A 191 4.73 17.03 -6.72
C PRO A 191 3.93 18.02 -5.88
N GLN A 192 3.50 19.11 -6.51
CA GLN A 192 2.56 20.06 -5.94
C GLN A 192 1.16 19.78 -6.52
N LEU A 193 0.44 18.87 -5.89
CA LEU A 193 -0.91 18.54 -6.29
C LEU A 193 -1.85 19.62 -5.74
N VAL A 194 -2.39 20.46 -6.60
CA VAL A 194 -3.28 21.56 -6.25
C VAL A 194 -4.54 21.55 -7.12
N GLY A 195 -5.63 22.05 -6.58
CA GLY A 195 -6.91 22.13 -7.29
C GLY A 195 -7.80 20.89 -7.10
N THR A 196 -9.08 21.07 -7.34
CA THR A 196 -10.11 20.05 -7.13
C THR A 196 -9.89 18.81 -7.98
N ASP A 197 -9.38 18.96 -9.20
CA ASP A 197 -9.20 17.87 -10.14
C ASP A 197 -8.08 16.89 -9.69
N LEU A 198 -7.09 17.37 -8.93
CA LEU A 198 -6.00 16.56 -8.42
C LEU A 198 -6.23 16.06 -6.98
N LEU A 199 -7.05 16.75 -6.18
CA LEU A 199 -7.21 16.48 -4.74
C LEU A 199 -8.59 15.91 -4.37
N ARG A 200 -9.46 15.67 -5.33
CA ARG A 200 -10.80 15.14 -5.07
C ARG A 200 -10.76 13.66 -4.67
N PHE A 201 -11.44 13.32 -3.57
CA PHE A 201 -11.74 11.95 -3.17
C PHE A 201 -12.85 11.35 -4.06
N GLY A 202 -12.85 10.02 -4.24
CA GLY A 202 -13.87 9.28 -4.99
C GLY A 202 -13.57 9.11 -6.46
#